data_0047f6262d95335ce327cbeb2923702d
#
_entry.id   0047f6262d95335ce327cbeb2923702d
#
_cell.length_a   1.000
_cell.length_b   1.000
_cell.length_c   1.000
_cell.angle_alpha   90.00
_cell.angle_beta   90.00
_cell.angle_gamma   90.00
#
_symmetry.space_group_name_H-M   'P 1'
#
loop_
_entity.id
_entity.type
_entity.pdbx_description
1 polymer ?
#
loop_
_entity_poly.entity_id
_entity_poly.type
_entity_poly.pdbx_seq_one_letter_code
_entity_poly.pdbx_strand_id
1 'polypeptide(L)'
;MADNETTQEVDVTQAWAATQDQKGKAKKLRLFASLSWLVAIGTEIGAIVLLLKNTFDQGNLALLIGLLVVIAVFAIAGSLMWKAANKHDPATKAEAFKFFVQNQLGAIITVIAFLPLLALIFLDKDMDPKNKKIAGGVGVALAALATVIGVDFTPPSTEQYTQDMNACAAQIKAKEATTACSPEVAAQAQDIARDSEAVAEATKSEANPNGQDVVYWIAPKDGAAKSSSPLVFHLCEDVRHLRGKVVNQGSVTEAYAQGAIRLTKQIKYEQNACGFATAE
;
A
#
# COMPACT_ATOMS: atom_id res chain seq x y z
N MET A 1 33.99 9.68 -36.37
CA MET A 1 32.53 9.80 -36.46
C MET A 1 32.02 8.65 -35.61
N ALA A 2 31.62 8.94 -34.42
CA ALA A 2 31.07 7.95 -33.49
C ALA A 2 29.56 8.18 -33.49
N ASP A 3 28.83 7.19 -33.99
CA ASP A 3 27.39 7.18 -33.99
C ASP A 3 26.93 7.02 -32.55
N ASN A 4 26.29 8.05 -32.05
CA ASN A 4 25.67 8.11 -30.74
C ASN A 4 24.28 7.48 -30.89
N GLU A 5 24.18 6.15 -30.75
CA GLU A 5 22.91 5.47 -30.59
C GLU A 5 22.31 5.92 -29.25
N THR A 6 21.51 6.96 -29.32
CA THR A 6 20.61 7.33 -28.22
C THR A 6 19.56 6.25 -28.11
N THR A 7 19.82 5.25 -27.27
CA THR A 7 18.78 4.37 -26.77
C THR A 7 17.78 5.26 -26.05
N GLN A 8 16.67 5.59 -26.70
CA GLN A 8 15.50 6.14 -26.03
C GLN A 8 15.03 5.07 -25.03
N GLU A 9 15.44 5.25 -23.80
CA GLU A 9 14.83 4.60 -22.67
C GLU A 9 13.38 5.09 -22.63
N VAL A 10 12.47 4.26 -23.13
CA VAL A 10 11.03 4.47 -22.98
C VAL A 10 10.75 4.31 -21.50
N ASP A 11 10.74 5.43 -20.79
CA ASP A 11 10.33 5.52 -19.40
C ASP A 11 8.82 5.25 -19.32
N VAL A 12 8.45 3.99 -19.39
CA VAL A 12 7.09 3.50 -19.17
C VAL A 12 6.94 3.18 -17.69
N THR A 13 6.98 4.21 -16.89
CA THR A 13 6.73 4.10 -15.45
C THR A 13 5.25 3.90 -15.17
N GLN A 14 4.87 2.65 -15.14
CA GLN A 14 3.52 2.24 -14.79
C GLN A 14 3.38 2.10 -13.29
N ALA A 15 2.53 2.93 -12.72
CA ALA A 15 2.28 2.90 -11.28
C ALA A 15 1.44 1.67 -10.89
N TRP A 16 1.98 0.82 -10.04
CA TRP A 16 1.19 -0.19 -9.34
C TRP A 16 0.02 0.48 -8.62
N ALA A 17 -1.15 -0.14 -8.65
CA ALA A 17 -2.34 0.35 -7.97
C ALA A 17 -2.96 -0.78 -7.13
N ALA A 18 -3.24 -0.47 -5.87
CA ALA A 18 -3.92 -1.42 -5.00
C ALA A 18 -5.29 -1.82 -5.56
N THR A 19 -5.55 -3.11 -5.63
CA THR A 19 -6.85 -3.65 -6.01
C THR A 19 -7.94 -3.27 -5.00
N GLN A 20 -9.22 -3.40 -5.36
CA GLN A 20 -10.32 -3.10 -4.44
C GLN A 20 -10.29 -3.99 -3.18
N ASP A 21 -9.86 -5.25 -3.31
CA ASP A 21 -9.69 -6.16 -2.17
C ASP A 21 -8.56 -5.68 -1.25
N GLN A 22 -7.40 -5.30 -1.81
CA GLN A 22 -6.28 -4.75 -1.05
C GLN A 22 -6.67 -3.45 -0.32
N LYS A 23 -7.36 -2.53 -1.00
CA LYS A 23 -7.89 -1.30 -0.37
C LYS A 23 -8.90 -1.63 0.74
N GLY A 24 -9.75 -2.63 0.54
CA GLY A 24 -10.68 -3.11 1.54
C GLY A 24 -9.98 -3.65 2.79
N LYS A 25 -8.94 -4.47 2.61
CA LYS A 25 -8.09 -4.99 3.72
C LYS A 25 -7.36 -3.85 4.44
N ALA A 26 -6.73 -2.94 3.70
CA ALA A 26 -6.06 -1.77 4.27
C ALA A 26 -7.01 -0.92 5.12
N LYS A 27 -8.21 -0.64 4.61
CA LYS A 27 -9.23 0.14 5.35
C LYS A 27 -9.64 -0.52 6.66
N LYS A 28 -9.87 -1.84 6.66
CA LYS A 28 -10.20 -2.59 7.88
C LYS A 28 -9.06 -2.53 8.89
N LEU A 29 -7.82 -2.78 8.45
CA LEU A 29 -6.65 -2.73 9.32
C LEU A 29 -6.43 -1.34 9.91
N ARG A 30 -6.58 -0.26 9.12
CA ARG A 30 -6.50 1.12 9.59
C ARG A 30 -7.57 1.44 10.63
N LEU A 31 -8.80 0.92 10.45
CA LEU A 31 -9.86 1.08 11.44
C LEU A 31 -9.50 0.41 12.78
N PHE A 32 -9.05 -0.85 12.76
CA PHE A 32 -8.65 -1.55 13.99
C PHE A 32 -7.41 -0.91 14.64
N ALA A 33 -6.45 -0.43 13.85
CA ALA A 33 -5.31 0.33 14.35
C ALA A 33 -5.77 1.60 15.09
N SER A 34 -6.67 2.37 14.48
CA SER A 34 -7.22 3.59 15.08
C SER A 34 -7.98 3.30 16.38
N LEU A 35 -8.79 2.24 16.42
CA LEU A 35 -9.47 1.81 17.63
C LEU A 35 -8.47 1.42 18.73
N SER A 36 -7.41 0.70 18.38
CA SER A 36 -6.35 0.32 19.32
C SER A 36 -5.67 1.56 19.92
N TRP A 37 -5.33 2.54 19.09
CA TRP A 37 -4.74 3.79 19.55
C TRP A 37 -5.69 4.62 20.41
N LEU A 38 -6.99 4.62 20.11
CA LEU A 38 -7.98 5.27 20.99
C LEU A 38 -8.03 4.64 22.38
N VAL A 39 -7.87 3.30 22.47
CA VAL A 39 -7.76 2.63 23.77
C VAL A 39 -6.46 3.04 24.50
N ALA A 40 -5.33 3.11 23.80
CA ALA A 40 -4.06 3.56 24.39
C ALA A 40 -4.16 4.98 24.95
N ILE A 41 -4.64 5.94 24.15
CA ILE A 41 -4.83 7.35 24.55
C ILE A 41 -5.87 7.48 25.66
N GLY A 42 -6.98 6.74 25.57
CA GLY A 42 -8.00 6.72 26.64
C GLY A 42 -7.46 6.21 27.97
N THR A 43 -6.61 5.16 27.92
CA THR A 43 -5.92 4.61 29.11
C THR A 43 -4.93 5.62 29.67
N GLU A 44 -4.18 6.34 28.82
CA GLU A 44 -3.29 7.41 29.24
C GLU A 44 -4.04 8.53 29.96
N ILE A 45 -5.12 9.03 29.37
CA ILE A 45 -5.96 10.05 30.00
C ILE A 45 -6.48 9.58 31.36
N GLY A 46 -6.94 8.32 31.45
CA GLY A 46 -7.34 7.71 32.71
C GLY A 46 -6.21 7.68 33.74
N ALA A 47 -5.00 7.29 33.35
CA ALA A 47 -3.82 7.27 34.17
C ALA A 47 -3.44 8.68 34.67
N ILE A 48 -3.52 9.68 33.80
CA ILE A 48 -3.27 11.10 34.18
C ILE A 48 -4.29 11.56 35.19
N VAL A 49 -5.58 11.27 35.03
CA VAL A 49 -6.62 11.62 36.00
C VAL A 49 -6.37 10.97 37.37
N LEU A 50 -5.93 9.70 37.39
CA LEU A 50 -5.60 9.00 38.64
C LEU A 50 -4.34 9.59 39.28
N LEU A 51 -3.36 9.98 38.48
CA LEU A 51 -2.15 10.65 38.97
C LEU A 51 -2.49 11.99 39.65
N LEU A 52 -3.25 12.83 39.00
CA LEU A 52 -3.69 14.13 39.50
C LEU A 52 -4.58 14.03 40.77
N LYS A 53 -5.17 12.87 41.02
CA LYS A 53 -5.89 12.56 42.28
C LYS A 53 -5.04 11.94 43.35
N ASN A 54 -3.72 11.94 43.20
CA ASN A 54 -2.75 11.35 44.13
C ASN A 54 -3.04 9.87 44.44
N THR A 55 -3.63 9.13 43.50
CA THR A 55 -4.00 7.72 43.69
C THR A 55 -2.77 6.81 43.83
N PHE A 56 -1.63 7.23 43.31
CA PHE A 56 -0.40 6.43 43.25
C PHE A 56 0.54 6.66 44.43
N ASP A 57 0.25 7.61 45.33
CA ASP A 57 1.13 7.96 46.45
C ASP A 57 1.18 6.91 47.57
N GLN A 58 0.11 6.13 47.71
CA GLN A 58 -0.06 5.20 48.82
C GLN A 58 0.08 3.72 48.42
N GLY A 59 1.00 3.38 47.53
CA GLY A 59 1.32 1.97 47.25
C GLY A 59 0.71 1.39 45.96
N ASN A 60 0.03 2.18 45.15
CA ASN A 60 -0.60 1.73 43.88
C ASN A 60 0.35 1.77 42.67
N LEU A 61 1.69 1.67 42.90
CA LEU A 61 2.69 1.63 41.84
C LEU A 61 2.40 0.53 40.79
N ALA A 62 1.94 -0.64 41.26
CA ALA A 62 1.57 -1.75 40.36
C ALA A 62 0.46 -1.39 39.41
N LEU A 63 -0.54 -0.60 39.83
CA LEU A 63 -1.61 -0.09 38.98
C LEU A 63 -1.05 0.84 37.91
N LEU A 64 -0.18 1.77 38.24
CA LEU A 64 0.44 2.69 37.29
C LEU A 64 1.27 1.94 36.26
N ILE A 65 2.09 0.98 36.68
CA ILE A 65 2.87 0.13 35.77
C ILE A 65 1.92 -0.70 34.88
N GLY A 66 0.84 -1.26 35.43
CA GLY A 66 -0.17 -1.97 34.65
C GLY A 66 -0.80 -1.10 33.55
N LEU A 67 -1.14 0.16 33.86
CA LEU A 67 -1.66 1.11 32.88
C LEU A 67 -0.63 1.43 31.81
N LEU A 68 0.64 1.65 32.16
CA LEU A 68 1.72 1.86 31.19
C LEU A 68 1.89 0.67 30.25
N VAL A 69 1.78 -0.56 30.76
CA VAL A 69 1.82 -1.79 29.95
C VAL A 69 0.62 -1.86 29.01
N VAL A 70 -0.58 -1.54 29.49
CA VAL A 70 -1.79 -1.50 28.63
C VAL A 70 -1.62 -0.49 27.50
N ILE A 71 -1.14 0.72 27.79
CA ILE A 71 -0.84 1.74 26.78
C ILE A 71 0.14 1.18 25.75
N ALA A 72 1.24 0.54 26.18
CA ALA A 72 2.24 -0.04 25.30
C ALA A 72 1.65 -1.12 24.38
N VAL A 73 0.87 -2.06 24.93
CA VAL A 73 0.28 -3.16 24.16
C VAL A 73 -0.63 -2.62 23.06
N PHE A 74 -1.51 -1.67 23.37
CA PHE A 74 -2.43 -1.10 22.40
C PHE A 74 -1.74 -0.17 21.41
N ALA A 75 -0.73 0.59 21.81
CA ALA A 75 0.07 1.41 20.92
C ALA A 75 0.84 0.54 19.90
N ILE A 76 1.48 -0.53 20.36
CA ILE A 76 2.21 -1.49 19.50
C ILE A 76 1.23 -2.21 18.55
N ALA A 77 0.12 -2.74 19.06
CA ALA A 77 -0.88 -3.43 18.26
C ALA A 77 -1.41 -2.53 17.14
N GLY A 78 -1.76 -1.28 17.45
CA GLY A 78 -2.18 -0.29 16.47
C GLY A 78 -1.11 -0.03 15.41
N SER A 79 0.14 0.14 15.82
CA SER A 79 1.28 0.39 14.92
C SER A 79 1.53 -0.79 13.96
N LEU A 80 1.47 -2.02 14.45
CA LEU A 80 1.64 -3.22 13.63
C LEU A 80 0.51 -3.38 12.60
N MET A 81 -0.74 -3.15 13.02
CA MET A 81 -1.89 -3.18 12.11
C MET A 81 -1.81 -2.07 11.06
N TRP A 82 -1.33 -0.89 11.43
CA TRP A 82 -1.13 0.21 10.49
C TRP A 82 -0.05 -0.09 9.46
N LYS A 83 1.09 -0.65 9.87
CA LYS A 83 2.14 -1.13 8.95
C LYS A 83 1.61 -2.20 8.00
N ALA A 84 0.83 -3.15 8.50
CA ALA A 84 0.19 -4.17 7.67
C ALA A 84 -0.77 -3.54 6.64
N ALA A 85 -1.52 -2.50 7.02
CA ALA A 85 -2.37 -1.75 6.10
C ALA A 85 -1.56 -1.05 5.00
N ASN A 86 -0.41 -0.45 5.34
CA ASN A 86 0.46 0.21 4.38
C ASN A 86 1.06 -0.75 3.36
N LYS A 87 1.26 -2.03 3.68
CA LYS A 87 1.64 -3.06 2.69
C LYS A 87 0.56 -3.31 1.65
N HIS A 88 -0.72 -3.24 2.04
CA HIS A 88 -1.82 -3.44 1.09
C HIS A 88 -2.16 -2.19 0.26
N ASP A 89 -1.89 -1.00 0.79
CA ASP A 89 -2.21 0.28 0.16
C ASP A 89 -1.15 1.33 0.55
N PRO A 90 0.07 1.22 -0.04
CA PRO A 90 1.18 2.10 0.26
C PRO A 90 0.95 3.51 -0.30
N ALA A 91 1.61 4.49 0.32
CA ALA A 91 1.65 5.85 -0.18
C ALA A 91 2.67 6.00 -1.33
N THR A 92 2.46 7.01 -2.17
CA THR A 92 3.42 7.42 -3.20
C THR A 92 4.52 8.30 -2.60
N LYS A 93 5.76 8.10 -3.02
CA LYS A 93 6.89 8.98 -2.65
C LYS A 93 6.76 10.38 -3.25
N ALA A 94 6.00 10.55 -4.32
CA ALA A 94 5.75 11.86 -4.93
C ALA A 94 5.10 12.84 -3.94
N GLU A 95 4.31 12.35 -2.98
CA GLU A 95 3.71 13.16 -1.91
C GLU A 95 4.51 12.99 -0.61
N ALA A 96 5.72 13.57 -0.54
CA ALA A 96 6.71 13.32 0.52
C ALA A 96 6.16 13.48 1.95
N PHE A 97 5.35 14.51 2.22
CA PHE A 97 4.77 14.74 3.55
C PHE A 97 3.75 13.65 3.91
N LYS A 98 2.84 13.33 2.98
CA LYS A 98 1.84 12.28 3.18
C LYS A 98 2.50 10.91 3.33
N PHE A 99 3.52 10.63 2.51
CA PHE A 99 4.34 9.41 2.61
C PHE A 99 4.97 9.29 3.99
N PHE A 100 5.62 10.36 4.48
CA PHE A 100 6.22 10.37 5.81
C PHE A 100 5.19 10.14 6.91
N VAL A 101 4.11 10.94 6.94
CA VAL A 101 3.08 10.82 7.97
C VAL A 101 2.43 9.45 7.96
N GLN A 102 2.04 8.94 6.79
CA GLN A 102 1.39 7.63 6.69
C GLN A 102 2.28 6.50 7.20
N ASN A 103 3.59 6.54 6.96
CA ASN A 103 4.51 5.47 7.35
C ASN A 103 5.04 5.62 8.78
N GLN A 104 5.06 6.82 9.35
CA GLN A 104 5.53 7.07 10.71
C GLN A 104 4.41 7.28 11.74
N LEU A 105 3.14 7.15 11.31
CA LEU A 105 2.00 7.43 12.18
C LEU A 105 1.99 6.59 13.45
N GLY A 106 2.45 5.33 13.38
CA GLY A 106 2.58 4.45 14.53
C GLY A 106 3.52 5.00 15.60
N ALA A 107 4.69 5.50 15.19
CA ALA A 107 5.65 6.13 16.10
C ALA A 107 5.12 7.46 16.66
N ILE A 108 4.50 8.28 15.80
CA ILE A 108 3.93 9.59 16.20
C ILE A 108 2.85 9.39 17.29
N ILE A 109 1.92 8.47 17.07
CA ILE A 109 0.85 8.18 18.04
C ILE A 109 1.41 7.59 19.32
N THR A 110 2.45 6.75 19.24
CA THR A 110 3.10 6.20 20.44
C THR A 110 3.69 7.31 21.30
N VAL A 111 4.36 8.29 20.72
CA VAL A 111 4.89 9.45 21.45
C VAL A 111 3.75 10.25 22.11
N ILE A 112 2.66 10.49 21.39
CA ILE A 112 1.48 11.18 21.93
C ILE A 112 0.86 10.39 23.11
N ALA A 113 0.83 9.05 23.02
CA ALA A 113 0.22 8.20 24.04
C ALA A 113 1.10 7.96 25.28
N PHE A 114 2.33 8.43 25.32
CA PHE A 114 3.21 8.25 26.46
C PHE A 114 3.75 9.56 27.03
N LEU A 115 4.03 10.54 26.17
CA LEU A 115 4.79 11.73 26.58
C LEU A 115 4.10 12.54 27.67
N PRO A 116 2.78 12.85 27.61
CA PRO A 116 2.10 13.62 28.64
C PRO A 116 2.15 12.93 30.00
N LEU A 117 1.84 11.64 30.07
CA LEU A 117 1.86 10.88 31.33
C LEU A 117 3.26 10.79 31.90
N LEU A 118 4.29 10.52 31.08
CA LEU A 118 5.68 10.48 31.53
C LEU A 118 6.15 11.83 32.06
N ALA A 119 5.82 12.92 31.36
CA ALA A 119 6.14 14.27 31.82
C ALA A 119 5.51 14.53 33.19
N LEU A 120 4.25 14.18 33.38
CA LEU A 120 3.57 14.35 34.68
C LEU A 120 4.17 13.47 35.76
N ILE A 121 4.52 12.20 35.51
CA ILE A 121 5.21 11.33 36.49
C ILE A 121 6.50 11.98 36.99
N PHE A 122 7.32 12.54 36.10
CA PHE A 122 8.58 13.18 36.47
C PHE A 122 8.38 14.54 37.20
N LEU A 123 7.33 15.27 36.85
CA LEU A 123 7.02 16.59 37.45
C LEU A 123 6.20 16.49 38.75
N ASP A 124 5.58 15.34 39.01
CA ASP A 124 4.78 15.12 40.22
C ASP A 124 5.63 15.33 41.47
N LYS A 125 5.16 16.13 42.44
CA LYS A 125 5.87 16.46 43.66
C LYS A 125 5.48 15.56 44.85
N ASP A 126 4.30 14.96 44.74
CA ASP A 126 3.68 14.20 45.80
C ASP A 126 4.03 12.70 45.74
N MET A 127 4.45 12.22 44.56
CA MET A 127 4.87 10.83 44.36
C MET A 127 6.24 10.56 45.06
N ASP A 128 6.31 9.45 45.77
CA ASP A 128 7.56 8.97 46.37
C ASP A 128 8.69 8.87 45.34
N PRO A 129 9.92 9.39 45.67
CA PRO A 129 11.04 9.43 44.73
C PRO A 129 11.44 8.06 44.14
N LYS A 130 11.29 6.97 44.92
CA LYS A 130 11.58 5.60 44.47
C LYS A 130 10.55 5.15 43.47
N ASN A 131 9.26 5.36 43.74
CA ASN A 131 8.15 5.01 42.86
C ASN A 131 8.22 5.80 41.57
N LYS A 132 8.55 7.09 41.62
CA LYS A 132 8.79 7.95 40.46
C LYS A 132 9.89 7.41 39.56
N LYS A 133 11.03 7.01 40.12
CA LYS A 133 12.14 6.43 39.34
C LYS A 133 11.75 5.12 38.67
N ILE A 134 11.02 4.25 39.40
CA ILE A 134 10.58 2.95 38.85
C ILE A 134 9.54 3.17 37.75
N ALA A 135 8.46 3.90 38.00
CA ALA A 135 7.41 4.16 37.04
C ALA A 135 7.92 4.92 35.79
N GLY A 136 8.71 5.98 36.03
CA GLY A 136 9.33 6.74 34.95
C GLY A 136 10.30 5.90 34.12
N GLY A 137 11.17 5.10 34.77
CA GLY A 137 12.10 4.21 34.08
C GLY A 137 11.38 3.13 33.23
N VAL A 138 10.38 2.46 33.80
CA VAL A 138 9.56 1.48 33.08
C VAL A 138 8.80 2.17 31.94
N GLY A 139 8.19 3.31 32.20
CA GLY A 139 7.43 4.05 31.18
C GLY A 139 8.31 4.50 30.02
N VAL A 140 9.51 5.03 30.27
CA VAL A 140 10.47 5.39 29.21
C VAL A 140 10.91 4.16 28.43
N ALA A 141 11.18 3.03 29.04
CA ALA A 141 11.56 1.80 28.38
C ALA A 141 10.43 1.28 27.47
N LEU A 142 9.19 1.28 27.96
CA LEU A 142 8.01 0.87 27.17
C LEU A 142 7.74 1.84 26.01
N ALA A 143 7.84 3.15 26.25
CA ALA A 143 7.67 4.16 25.21
C ALA A 143 8.75 4.02 24.12
N ALA A 144 10.01 3.83 24.49
CA ALA A 144 11.10 3.62 23.54
C ALA A 144 10.88 2.35 22.71
N LEU A 145 10.54 1.23 23.35
CA LEU A 145 10.24 -0.03 22.68
C LEU A 145 9.07 0.12 21.70
N ALA A 146 7.96 0.69 22.14
CA ALA A 146 6.78 0.89 21.33
C ALA A 146 7.05 1.85 20.15
N THR A 147 7.86 2.90 20.37
CA THR A 147 8.27 3.84 19.31
C THR A 147 9.13 3.14 18.26
N VAL A 148 10.14 2.36 18.65
CA VAL A 148 10.99 1.60 17.72
C VAL A 148 10.16 0.61 16.91
N ILE A 149 9.22 -0.10 17.53
CA ILE A 149 8.28 -0.96 16.81
C ILE A 149 7.35 -0.13 15.92
N GLY A 150 6.97 1.07 16.31
CA GLY A 150 6.12 1.98 15.56
C GLY A 150 6.78 2.57 14.31
N VAL A 151 8.10 2.82 14.35
CA VAL A 151 8.87 3.34 13.19
C VAL A 151 8.89 2.32 12.07
N ASP A 152 8.57 2.75 10.84
CA ASP A 152 8.78 1.94 9.64
C ASP A 152 10.10 2.37 8.99
N PHE A 153 11.13 1.52 9.09
CA PHE A 153 12.47 1.80 8.57
C PHE A 153 12.59 1.58 7.06
N THR A 154 11.73 0.73 6.49
CA THR A 154 11.70 0.39 5.07
C THR A 154 10.26 0.42 4.56
N PRO A 155 9.63 1.62 4.56
CA PRO A 155 8.23 1.72 4.24
C PRO A 155 7.98 1.39 2.77
N PRO A 156 6.94 0.59 2.47
CA PRO A 156 6.56 0.30 1.09
C PRO A 156 6.06 1.55 0.39
N SER A 157 6.31 1.62 -0.92
CA SER A 157 5.81 2.69 -1.78
C SER A 157 5.18 2.16 -3.05
N THR A 158 4.31 2.95 -3.67
CA THR A 158 3.71 2.60 -4.96
C THR A 158 4.77 2.44 -6.05
N GLU A 159 5.83 3.26 -6.02
CA GLU A 159 6.94 3.22 -6.97
C GLU A 159 7.73 1.91 -6.84
N GLN A 160 8.02 1.49 -5.60
CA GLN A 160 8.71 0.22 -5.37
C GLN A 160 7.86 -0.96 -5.85
N TYR A 161 6.56 -0.99 -5.51
CA TYR A 161 5.68 -2.07 -5.96
C TYR A 161 5.50 -2.09 -7.47
N THR A 162 5.57 -0.94 -8.13
CA THR A 162 5.59 -0.84 -9.60
C THR A 162 6.82 -1.54 -10.18
N GLN A 163 8.01 -1.26 -9.64
CA GLN A 163 9.24 -1.90 -10.08
C GLN A 163 9.21 -3.42 -9.84
N ASP A 164 8.81 -3.82 -8.63
CA ASP A 164 8.74 -5.24 -8.25
C ASP A 164 7.71 -6.00 -9.11
N MET A 165 6.56 -5.39 -9.40
CA MET A 165 5.52 -5.96 -10.26
C MET A 165 6.00 -6.16 -11.69
N ASN A 166 6.66 -5.15 -12.27
CA ASN A 166 7.19 -5.23 -13.63
C ASN A 166 8.31 -6.27 -13.73
N ALA A 167 9.22 -6.29 -12.76
CA ALA A 167 10.28 -7.29 -12.68
C ALA A 167 9.70 -8.71 -12.52
N CYS A 168 8.70 -8.89 -11.65
CA CYS A 168 8.01 -10.16 -11.46
C CYS A 168 7.31 -10.63 -12.76
N ALA A 169 6.58 -9.75 -13.45
CA ALA A 169 5.92 -10.07 -14.70
C ALA A 169 6.93 -10.46 -15.80
N ALA A 170 8.07 -9.76 -15.88
CA ALA A 170 9.15 -10.10 -16.81
C ALA A 170 9.74 -11.48 -16.51
N GLN A 171 10.02 -11.80 -15.24
CA GLN A 171 10.52 -13.12 -14.83
C GLN A 171 9.53 -14.25 -15.16
N ILE A 172 8.22 -14.01 -14.95
CA ILE A 172 7.18 -14.98 -15.31
C ILE A 172 7.16 -15.22 -16.82
N LYS A 173 7.20 -14.15 -17.64
CA LYS A 173 7.24 -14.24 -19.12
C LYS A 173 8.49 -15.00 -19.60
N ALA A 174 9.65 -14.75 -18.99
CA ALA A 174 10.91 -15.41 -19.30
C ALA A 174 10.99 -16.84 -18.76
N LYS A 175 10.03 -17.30 -17.96
CA LYS A 175 10.04 -18.58 -17.24
C LYS A 175 11.27 -18.75 -16.33
N GLU A 176 11.73 -17.65 -15.76
CA GLU A 176 12.84 -17.58 -14.82
C GLU A 176 12.37 -17.71 -13.36
N ALA A 177 13.34 -17.76 -12.42
CA ALA A 177 13.03 -17.78 -11.00
C ALA A 177 12.37 -16.44 -10.57
N THR A 178 11.22 -16.52 -9.91
CA THR A 178 10.38 -15.36 -9.55
C THR A 178 10.85 -14.67 -8.25
N THR A 179 12.06 -14.16 -8.23
CA THR A 179 12.67 -13.53 -7.04
C THR A 179 12.09 -12.16 -6.70
N ALA A 180 11.53 -11.45 -7.70
CA ALA A 180 10.89 -10.14 -7.53
C ALA A 180 9.39 -10.23 -7.15
N CYS A 181 8.83 -11.44 -7.03
CA CYS A 181 7.40 -11.66 -6.83
C CYS A 181 7.02 -11.68 -5.35
N SER A 182 6.91 -10.52 -4.72
CA SER A 182 6.32 -10.43 -3.39
C SER A 182 4.81 -10.75 -3.41
N PRO A 183 4.22 -11.19 -2.29
CA PRO A 183 2.78 -11.49 -2.23
C PRO A 183 1.88 -10.31 -2.66
N GLU A 184 2.34 -9.09 -2.47
CA GLU A 184 1.60 -7.86 -2.78
C GLU A 184 1.50 -7.59 -4.29
N VAL A 185 2.47 -8.07 -5.07
CA VAL A 185 2.55 -7.83 -6.53
C VAL A 185 2.33 -9.10 -7.37
N ALA A 186 2.52 -10.28 -6.80
CA ALA A 186 2.54 -11.56 -7.52
C ALA A 186 1.27 -11.80 -8.36
N ALA A 187 0.09 -11.59 -7.77
CA ALA A 187 -1.17 -11.86 -8.47
C ALA A 187 -1.33 -10.94 -9.69
N GLN A 188 -1.06 -9.64 -9.54
CA GLN A 188 -1.16 -8.67 -10.63
C GLN A 188 -0.09 -8.90 -11.70
N ALA A 189 1.13 -9.27 -11.30
CA ALA A 189 2.20 -9.64 -12.23
C ALA A 189 1.85 -10.88 -13.05
N GLN A 190 1.23 -11.89 -12.45
CA GLN A 190 0.73 -13.07 -13.16
C GLN A 190 -0.37 -12.73 -14.16
N ASP A 191 -1.33 -11.89 -13.76
CA ASP A 191 -2.39 -11.43 -14.66
C ASP A 191 -1.82 -10.65 -15.85
N ILE A 192 -0.87 -9.75 -15.61
CA ILE A 192 -0.17 -8.99 -16.66
C ILE A 192 0.57 -9.93 -17.60
N ALA A 193 1.34 -10.90 -17.09
CA ALA A 193 2.10 -11.83 -17.91
C ALA A 193 1.18 -12.69 -18.79
N ARG A 194 0.11 -13.25 -18.20
CA ARG A 194 -0.91 -14.04 -18.90
C ARG A 194 -1.62 -13.22 -19.99
N ASP A 195 -2.09 -12.03 -19.65
CA ASP A 195 -2.85 -11.22 -20.59
C ASP A 195 -1.95 -10.64 -21.69
N SER A 196 -0.66 -10.32 -21.39
CA SER A 196 0.33 -9.97 -22.42
C SER A 196 0.58 -11.11 -23.40
N GLU A 197 0.70 -12.35 -22.90
CA GLU A 197 0.86 -13.53 -23.76
C GLU A 197 -0.37 -13.74 -24.65
N ALA A 198 -1.57 -13.60 -24.07
CA ALA A 198 -2.82 -13.72 -24.80
C ALA A 198 -3.01 -12.62 -25.87
N VAL A 199 -2.57 -11.38 -25.59
CA VAL A 199 -2.57 -10.29 -26.58
C VAL A 199 -1.57 -10.57 -27.70
N ALA A 200 -0.33 -10.93 -27.36
CA ALA A 200 0.69 -11.25 -28.35
C ALA A 200 0.26 -12.38 -29.28
N GLU A 201 -0.37 -13.43 -28.76
CA GLU A 201 -0.93 -14.51 -29.59
C GLU A 201 -2.09 -14.03 -30.44
N ALA A 202 -3.03 -13.27 -29.87
CA ALA A 202 -4.21 -12.78 -30.57
C ALA A 202 -3.88 -11.78 -31.70
N THR A 203 -2.80 -11.02 -31.58
CA THR A 203 -2.34 -10.03 -32.57
C THR A 203 -1.30 -10.59 -33.53
N LYS A 204 -0.87 -11.84 -33.38
CA LYS A 204 0.05 -12.53 -34.26
C LYS A 204 -0.65 -12.80 -35.61
N SER A 205 -0.23 -12.09 -36.65
CA SER A 205 -0.76 -12.26 -38.01
C SER A 205 0.32 -11.92 -39.03
N GLU A 206 0.12 -12.25 -40.31
CA GLU A 206 1.01 -11.82 -41.38
C GLU A 206 1.12 -10.28 -41.48
N ALA A 207 0.04 -9.57 -41.13
CA ALA A 207 -0.01 -8.12 -41.09
C ALA A 207 0.68 -7.54 -39.82
N ASN A 208 0.87 -8.34 -38.77
CA ASN A 208 1.52 -7.94 -37.50
C ASN A 208 2.37 -9.08 -36.95
N PRO A 209 3.43 -9.50 -37.66
CA PRO A 209 4.22 -10.70 -37.33
C PRO A 209 4.96 -10.62 -35.99
N ASN A 210 5.16 -9.42 -35.45
CA ASN A 210 5.87 -9.20 -34.20
C ASN A 210 4.96 -9.17 -32.97
N GLY A 211 3.62 -9.28 -33.15
CA GLY A 211 2.63 -9.18 -32.08
C GLY A 211 2.85 -7.94 -31.21
N GLN A 212 2.11 -6.88 -31.46
CA GLN A 212 2.25 -5.68 -30.65
C GLN A 212 1.51 -5.85 -29.32
N ASP A 213 2.15 -5.56 -28.21
CA ASP A 213 1.57 -5.56 -26.86
C ASP A 213 0.75 -4.27 -26.61
N VAL A 214 0.10 -3.73 -27.66
CA VAL A 214 -0.72 -2.52 -27.59
C VAL A 214 -2.18 -2.90 -27.47
N VAL A 215 -2.82 -2.35 -26.47
CA VAL A 215 -4.24 -2.54 -26.16
C VAL A 215 -4.95 -1.21 -25.96
N TYR A 216 -6.27 -1.22 -25.99
CA TYR A 216 -7.13 -0.04 -25.97
C TYR A 216 -8.18 -0.16 -24.87
N TRP A 217 -8.40 0.92 -24.12
CA TRP A 217 -9.40 0.95 -23.05
C TRP A 217 -10.06 2.33 -22.94
N ILE A 218 -11.23 2.38 -22.29
CA ILE A 218 -11.92 3.66 -22.07
C ILE A 218 -11.12 4.49 -21.07
N ALA A 219 -10.81 5.74 -21.44
CA ALA A 219 -10.18 6.68 -20.53
C ALA A 219 -11.05 6.89 -19.29
N PRO A 220 -10.49 6.83 -18.06
CA PRO A 220 -11.22 7.21 -16.87
C PRO A 220 -11.65 8.68 -17.01
N LYS A 221 -12.92 8.98 -16.73
CA LYS A 221 -13.36 10.39 -16.62
C LYS A 221 -12.67 11.03 -15.43
N ASP A 222 -12.21 12.26 -15.59
CA ASP A 222 -11.47 13.03 -14.59
C ASP A 222 -12.00 12.82 -13.16
N GLY A 223 -11.17 12.26 -12.29
CA GLY A 223 -11.45 12.08 -10.87
C GLY A 223 -12.43 10.96 -10.48
N ALA A 224 -13.02 10.23 -11.40
CA ALA A 224 -13.98 9.18 -11.10
C ALA A 224 -13.36 7.77 -11.18
N ALA A 225 -12.76 7.33 -10.10
CA ALA A 225 -12.42 5.92 -9.87
C ALA A 225 -13.67 5.01 -9.69
N LYS A 226 -14.80 5.34 -10.31
CA LYS A 226 -16.05 4.58 -10.20
C LYS A 226 -16.78 4.55 -11.54
N SER A 227 -16.25 3.75 -12.46
CA SER A 227 -17.15 3.09 -13.41
C SER A 227 -17.83 1.94 -12.65
N SER A 228 -19.15 1.86 -12.74
CA SER A 228 -19.94 0.74 -12.18
C SER A 228 -19.65 -0.59 -12.90
N SER A 229 -18.87 -0.56 -13.97
CA SER A 229 -18.41 -1.71 -14.72
C SER A 229 -16.89 -1.82 -14.66
N PRO A 230 -16.34 -3.04 -14.51
CA PRO A 230 -14.91 -3.24 -14.53
C PRO A 230 -14.30 -2.78 -15.84
N LEU A 231 -13.21 -2.03 -15.78
CA LEU A 231 -12.48 -1.56 -16.94
C LEU A 231 -11.85 -2.76 -17.65
N VAL A 232 -12.19 -2.94 -18.92
CA VAL A 232 -11.70 -4.02 -19.77
C VAL A 232 -10.91 -3.40 -20.90
N PHE A 233 -9.78 -3.98 -21.28
CA PHE A 233 -9.02 -3.54 -22.45
C PHE A 233 -9.25 -4.46 -23.65
N HIS A 234 -9.04 -3.93 -24.83
CA HIS A 234 -9.43 -4.47 -26.12
C HIS A 234 -8.25 -4.49 -27.09
N LEU A 235 -8.34 -5.31 -28.13
CA LEU A 235 -7.25 -5.52 -29.09
C LEU A 235 -7.07 -4.36 -30.09
N CYS A 236 -8.12 -3.58 -30.38
CA CYS A 236 -8.05 -2.39 -31.24
C CYS A 236 -9.13 -1.37 -30.87
N GLU A 237 -9.03 -0.16 -31.42
CA GLU A 237 -9.96 0.94 -31.18
C GLU A 237 -11.34 0.73 -31.81
N ASP A 238 -11.40 0.02 -32.94
CA ASP A 238 -12.62 -0.11 -33.75
C ASP A 238 -13.69 -1.06 -33.17
N VAL A 239 -13.42 -1.64 -32.01
CA VAL A 239 -14.37 -2.55 -31.37
C VAL A 239 -15.63 -1.79 -30.90
N ARG A 240 -16.79 -2.46 -31.00
CA ARG A 240 -18.09 -1.87 -30.69
C ARG A 240 -18.16 -1.17 -29.32
N HIS A 241 -17.48 -1.72 -28.33
CA HIS A 241 -17.51 -1.20 -26.95
C HIS A 241 -16.75 0.11 -26.77
N LEU A 242 -15.82 0.45 -27.65
CA LEU A 242 -15.01 1.67 -27.60
C LEU A 242 -15.56 2.79 -28.50
N ARG A 243 -16.44 2.47 -29.47
CA ARG A 243 -16.97 3.46 -30.42
C ARG A 243 -17.65 4.63 -29.73
N GLY A 244 -17.26 5.85 -30.10
CA GLY A 244 -17.81 7.11 -29.57
C GLY A 244 -17.38 7.42 -28.13
N LYS A 245 -16.35 6.75 -27.61
CA LYS A 245 -15.79 7.02 -26.29
C LYS A 245 -14.37 7.57 -26.43
N VAL A 246 -13.90 8.25 -25.37
CA VAL A 246 -12.49 8.63 -25.27
C VAL A 246 -11.71 7.37 -24.91
N VAL A 247 -10.75 7.02 -25.76
CA VAL A 247 -9.98 5.77 -25.66
C VAL A 247 -8.53 6.10 -25.36
N ASN A 248 -7.95 5.40 -24.41
CA ASN A 248 -6.52 5.35 -24.18
C ASN A 248 -5.94 4.13 -24.88
N GLN A 249 -4.67 4.22 -25.28
CA GLN A 249 -3.90 3.10 -25.82
C GLN A 249 -2.59 2.96 -25.07
N GLY A 250 -2.05 1.77 -25.04
CA GLY A 250 -0.76 1.48 -24.41
C GLY A 250 -0.53 -0.01 -24.23
N SER A 251 0.47 -0.37 -23.44
CA SER A 251 0.75 -1.77 -23.13
C SER A 251 -0.32 -2.39 -22.20
N VAL A 252 -0.36 -3.71 -22.14
CA VAL A 252 -1.21 -4.44 -21.17
C VAL A 252 -0.94 -3.96 -19.73
N THR A 253 0.30 -3.73 -19.39
CA THR A 253 0.70 -3.25 -18.07
C THR A 253 0.13 -1.83 -17.81
N GLU A 254 0.14 -0.92 -18.81
CA GLU A 254 -0.47 0.43 -18.71
C GLU A 254 -1.97 0.36 -18.47
N ALA A 255 -2.65 -0.53 -19.16
CA ALA A 255 -4.07 -0.75 -18.95
C ALA A 255 -4.37 -1.16 -17.49
N TYR A 256 -3.58 -2.09 -16.94
CA TYR A 256 -3.70 -2.49 -15.53
C TYR A 256 -3.40 -1.34 -14.56
N ALA A 257 -2.39 -0.54 -14.83
CA ALA A 257 -2.03 0.62 -13.99
C ALA A 257 -3.15 1.68 -13.96
N GLN A 258 -3.90 1.83 -15.06
CA GLN A 258 -5.04 2.73 -15.15
C GLN A 258 -6.36 2.09 -14.66
N GLY A 259 -6.27 0.94 -14.00
CA GLY A 259 -7.40 0.30 -13.33
C GLY A 259 -8.17 -0.71 -14.18
N ALA A 260 -7.64 -1.10 -15.34
CA ALA A 260 -8.17 -2.24 -16.07
C ALA A 260 -7.95 -3.52 -15.25
N ILE A 261 -8.85 -4.46 -15.37
CA ILE A 261 -8.82 -5.69 -14.56
C ILE A 261 -8.59 -6.95 -15.40
N ARG A 262 -8.69 -6.87 -16.71
CA ARG A 262 -8.49 -8.01 -17.63
C ARG A 262 -8.61 -7.63 -19.10
N LEU A 263 -8.12 -8.51 -19.94
CA LEU A 263 -8.41 -8.54 -21.37
C LEU A 263 -9.90 -8.86 -21.64
N THR A 264 -10.39 -8.43 -22.78
CA THR A 264 -11.72 -8.80 -23.27
C THR A 264 -11.92 -10.32 -23.28
N LYS A 265 -13.15 -10.77 -23.00
CA LYS A 265 -13.52 -12.19 -23.19
C LYS A 265 -13.89 -12.50 -24.65
N GLN A 266 -14.02 -11.49 -25.50
CA GLN A 266 -14.47 -11.62 -26.90
C GLN A 266 -13.28 -11.60 -27.88
N ILE A 267 -12.15 -12.22 -27.49
CA ILE A 267 -10.90 -12.19 -28.27
C ILE A 267 -11.14 -12.56 -29.74
N LYS A 268 -11.80 -13.67 -30.04
CA LYS A 268 -12.07 -14.11 -31.44
C LYS A 268 -12.88 -13.11 -32.24
N TYR A 269 -13.87 -12.48 -31.60
CA TYR A 269 -14.66 -11.43 -32.27
C TYR A 269 -13.79 -10.21 -32.55
N GLU A 270 -12.96 -9.81 -31.61
CA GLU A 270 -12.09 -8.65 -31.78
C GLU A 270 -10.96 -8.92 -32.76
N GLN A 271 -10.40 -10.11 -32.79
CA GLN A 271 -9.42 -10.50 -33.81
C GLN A 271 -10.01 -10.26 -35.22
N ASN A 272 -11.23 -10.74 -35.50
CA ASN A 272 -11.90 -10.51 -36.75
C ASN A 272 -12.20 -9.03 -37.03
N ALA A 273 -12.70 -8.31 -36.02
CA ALA A 273 -13.04 -6.89 -36.14
C ALA A 273 -11.80 -6.00 -36.34
N CYS A 274 -10.67 -6.39 -35.79
CA CYS A 274 -9.40 -5.67 -35.85
C CYS A 274 -8.53 -6.09 -37.06
N GLY A 275 -8.98 -7.06 -37.88
CA GLY A 275 -8.21 -7.56 -39.00
C GLY A 275 -7.01 -8.42 -38.66
N PHE A 276 -6.95 -8.92 -37.43
CA PHE A 276 -5.96 -9.93 -37.04
C PHE A 276 -6.43 -11.30 -37.54
N ALA A 277 -5.65 -11.93 -38.42
CA ALA A 277 -6.02 -13.24 -38.96
C ALA A 277 -6.16 -14.26 -37.83
N THR A 278 -7.30 -14.92 -37.78
CA THR A 278 -7.49 -16.10 -36.94
C THR A 278 -6.73 -17.25 -37.61
N ALA A 279 -5.77 -17.85 -36.87
CA ALA A 279 -5.26 -19.16 -37.30
C ALA A 279 -6.45 -20.13 -37.31
N GLU A 280 -6.74 -20.71 -38.51
CA GLU A 280 -7.68 -21.81 -38.69
C GLU A 280 -7.24 -23.07 -37.94
#